data_f29adc5b3587da24066723080f190372
#
_entry.id   f29adc5b3587da24066723080f190372
#
_cell.length_a   1.000
_cell.length_b   1.000
_cell.length_c   1.000
_cell.angle_alpha   90.00
_cell.angle_beta   90.00
_cell.angle_gamma   90.00
#
_symmetry.space_group_name_H-M   'P 1'
#
loop_
_entity.id
_entity.type
_entity.pdbx_description
1 polymer ?
#
loop_
_entity_poly.entity_id
_entity_poly.type
_entity_poly.pdbx_seq_one_letter_code
_entity_poly.pdbx_strand_id
1 'polypeptide(L)'
;MSFSNTFETHVLNYVFTATSVTRPTAWYVALFTSDPAEDASGTEVSTSGTAYARQTVAFSVSGNLATNSGAVEFPTATGSGFGTVTHIGVFDASTSGNLIAYSALSASKAIAAGDVFRIPTGDLDLSLIHI
;
A
#
# COMPACT_ATOMS: atom_id res chain seq x y z
N MET A 1 4.45 -9.57 0.14
CA MET A 1 4.71 -8.15 0.45
C MET A 1 5.83 -8.04 1.45
N SER A 2 6.61 -6.98 1.35
CA SER A 2 7.66 -6.68 2.31
C SER A 2 7.20 -5.57 3.24
N PHE A 3 7.68 -5.60 4.48
CA PHE A 3 7.39 -4.55 5.45
C PHE A 3 8.42 -3.44 5.35
N SER A 4 7.99 -2.21 5.65
CA SER A 4 8.89 -1.06 5.68
C SER A 4 9.75 -1.06 6.94
N ASN A 5 10.85 -0.29 6.92
CA ASN A 5 11.70 -0.10 8.09
C ASN A 5 10.90 0.45 9.28
N THR A 6 10.00 1.39 9.03
CA THR A 6 9.17 1.99 10.07
C THR A 6 8.29 0.94 10.75
N PHE A 7 7.64 0.08 9.97
CA PHE A 7 6.79 -0.95 10.55
C PHE A 7 7.59 -1.99 11.32
N GLU A 8 8.73 -2.40 10.79
CA GLU A 8 9.61 -3.36 11.47
C GLU A 8 10.06 -2.82 12.83
N THR A 9 10.46 -1.56 12.88
CA THR A 9 10.83 -0.89 14.13
C THR A 9 9.66 -0.83 15.09
N HIS A 10 8.46 -0.52 14.61
CA HIS A 10 7.25 -0.48 15.44
C HIS A 10 6.94 -1.84 16.06
N VAL A 11 7.04 -2.91 15.29
CA VAL A 11 6.79 -4.27 15.81
C VAL A 11 7.81 -4.64 16.88
N LEU A 12 9.08 -4.37 16.64
CA LEU A 12 10.14 -4.67 17.61
C LEU A 12 9.98 -3.88 18.89
N ASN A 13 9.66 -2.60 18.78
CA ASN A 13 9.43 -1.75 19.96
C ASN A 13 8.19 -2.20 20.74
N TYR A 14 7.11 -2.55 20.03
CA TYR A 14 5.88 -2.96 20.68
C TYR A 14 6.04 -4.25 21.47
N VAL A 15 6.78 -5.21 20.93
CA VAL A 15 6.89 -6.55 21.51
C VAL A 15 8.03 -6.63 22.52
N PHE A 16 9.16 -5.99 22.26
CA PHE A 16 10.40 -6.24 22.99
C PHE A 16 10.87 -5.08 23.87
N THR A 17 10.20 -3.95 23.84
CA THR A 17 10.54 -2.80 24.68
C THR A 17 9.30 -2.23 25.35
N ALA A 18 9.51 -1.29 26.30
CA ALA A 18 8.41 -0.52 26.92
C ALA A 18 8.07 0.75 26.13
N THR A 19 8.65 0.94 24.96
CA THR A 19 8.41 2.14 24.14
C THR A 19 6.99 2.11 23.59
N SER A 20 6.26 3.22 23.74
CA SER A 20 4.92 3.35 23.19
C SER A 20 4.98 3.42 21.67
N VAL A 21 4.10 2.69 21.02
CA VAL A 21 3.95 2.69 19.57
C VAL A 21 2.52 3.09 19.22
N THR A 22 2.38 4.11 18.39
CA THR A 22 1.07 4.54 17.93
C THR A 22 0.54 3.53 16.93
N ARG A 23 -0.58 2.91 17.26
CA ARG A 23 -1.24 1.94 16.39
C ARG A 23 -1.98 2.66 15.26
N PRO A 24 -1.81 2.23 13.99
CA PRO A 24 -2.64 2.75 12.92
C PRO A 24 -4.12 2.44 13.15
N THR A 25 -4.98 3.36 12.75
CA THR A 25 -6.44 3.19 12.84
C THR A 25 -7.10 3.12 11.48
N ALA A 26 -6.37 3.40 10.41
CA ALA A 26 -6.85 3.30 9.04
C ALA A 26 -5.69 2.91 8.13
N TRP A 27 -6.01 2.27 7.02
CA TRP A 27 -5.03 1.80 6.05
C TRP A 27 -5.45 2.20 4.66
N TYR A 28 -4.45 2.54 3.83
CA TYR A 28 -4.68 3.04 2.47
C TYR A 28 -3.73 2.37 1.50
N VAL A 29 -4.26 2.00 0.35
CA VAL A 29 -3.44 1.47 -0.74
C VAL A 29 -3.00 2.63 -1.63
N ALA A 30 -1.71 2.68 -1.92
CA ALA A 30 -1.09 3.64 -2.84
C ALA A 30 -0.50 2.90 -4.04
N LEU A 31 -0.45 3.57 -5.17
CA LEU A 31 0.14 3.04 -6.40
C LEU A 31 1.45 3.76 -6.69
N PHE A 32 2.46 2.99 -7.07
CA PHE A 32 3.80 3.50 -7.34
C PHE A 32 4.24 3.17 -8.75
N THR A 33 4.97 4.09 -9.36
CA THR A 33 5.59 3.88 -10.68
C THR A 33 7.05 3.41 -10.55
N SER A 34 7.58 3.38 -9.34
CA SER A 34 8.90 2.80 -9.04
C SER A 34 8.84 2.11 -7.68
N ASP A 35 9.86 1.30 -7.38
CA ASP A 35 9.93 0.56 -6.11
C ASP A 35 9.91 1.53 -4.94
N PRO A 36 8.95 1.43 -4.02
CA PRO A 36 8.94 2.26 -2.81
C PRO A 36 10.14 2.02 -1.91
N ALA A 37 10.73 0.85 -1.96
CA ALA A 37 11.77 0.39 -1.05
C ALA A 37 11.30 0.46 0.42
N GLU A 38 12.14 0.04 1.34
CA GLU A 38 11.77 -0.01 2.76
C GLU A 38 11.67 1.38 3.40
N ASP A 39 12.23 2.40 2.76
CA ASP A 39 12.24 3.78 3.25
C ASP A 39 11.21 4.69 2.56
N ALA A 40 10.34 4.13 1.74
CA ALA A 40 9.32 4.86 0.99
C ALA A 40 9.89 5.90 0.00
N SER A 41 11.08 5.63 -0.54
CA SER A 41 11.77 6.57 -1.46
C SER A 41 11.28 6.49 -2.90
N GLY A 42 10.38 5.57 -3.23
CA GLY A 42 9.83 5.43 -4.57
C GLY A 42 8.90 6.57 -4.97
N THR A 43 8.48 6.55 -6.22
CA THR A 43 7.60 7.57 -6.79
C THR A 43 6.16 7.09 -6.79
N GLU A 44 5.31 7.73 -6.01
CA GLU A 44 3.88 7.50 -6.02
C GLU A 44 3.25 8.18 -7.24
N VAL A 45 2.15 7.63 -7.73
CA VAL A 45 1.37 8.22 -8.84
C VAL A 45 0.98 9.66 -8.48
N SER A 46 1.12 10.57 -9.45
CA SER A 46 0.76 11.98 -9.22
C SER A 46 -0.73 12.15 -8.99
N THR A 47 -1.08 13.00 -8.03
CA THR A 47 -2.47 13.40 -7.77
C THR A 47 -2.91 14.55 -8.65
N SER A 48 -2.00 15.19 -9.38
CA SER A 48 -2.27 16.40 -10.13
C SER A 48 -2.95 16.09 -11.46
N GLY A 49 -4.28 16.33 -11.54
CA GLY A 49 -5.05 16.18 -12.77
C GLY A 49 -5.27 14.75 -13.24
N THR A 50 -5.05 13.76 -12.37
CA THR A 50 -5.15 12.33 -12.76
C THR A 50 -6.31 11.62 -12.12
N ALA A 51 -7.01 12.23 -11.18
CA ALA A 51 -8.03 11.64 -10.31
C ALA A 51 -7.46 10.59 -9.34
N TYR A 52 -6.14 10.40 -9.30
CA TYR A 52 -5.54 9.46 -8.36
C TYR A 52 -5.69 9.95 -6.93
N ALA A 53 -6.09 9.04 -6.07
CA ALA A 53 -6.04 9.20 -4.62
C ALA A 53 -5.87 7.81 -4.00
N ARG A 54 -5.16 7.75 -2.88
CA ARG A 54 -5.06 6.49 -2.12
C ARG A 54 -6.45 6.02 -1.74
N GLN A 55 -6.66 4.72 -1.74
CA GLN A 55 -7.97 4.13 -1.42
C GLN A 55 -7.90 3.40 -0.09
N THR A 56 -8.94 3.53 0.72
CA THR A 56 -9.03 2.81 1.98
C THR A 56 -9.06 1.31 1.75
N VAL A 57 -8.47 0.56 2.68
CA VAL A 57 -8.49 -0.89 2.66
C VAL A 57 -8.76 -1.40 4.07
N ALA A 58 -9.53 -2.47 4.17
CA ALA A 58 -9.74 -3.19 5.42
C ALA A 58 -9.11 -4.57 5.30
N PHE A 59 -8.55 -5.05 6.39
CA PHE A 59 -7.89 -6.36 6.44
C PHE A 59 -8.62 -7.28 7.40
N SER A 60 -8.63 -8.58 7.08
CA SER A 60 -8.95 -9.63 8.01
C SER A 60 -7.69 -10.47 8.25
N VAL A 61 -7.54 -10.98 9.47
CA VAL A 61 -6.35 -11.74 9.86
C VAL A 61 -6.75 -13.17 10.17
N SER A 62 -6.02 -14.12 9.58
CA SER A 62 -6.17 -15.54 9.86
C SER A 62 -4.77 -16.13 10.02
N GLY A 63 -4.47 -16.65 11.21
CA GLY A 63 -3.13 -17.12 11.50
C GLY A 63 -2.10 -15.99 11.40
N ASN A 64 -1.12 -16.14 10.51
CA ASN A 64 -0.07 -15.15 10.27
C ASN A 64 -0.28 -14.34 8.99
N LEU A 65 -1.49 -14.40 8.43
CA LEU A 65 -1.82 -13.74 7.16
C LEU A 65 -2.89 -12.69 7.37
N ALA A 66 -2.65 -11.47 6.89
CA ALA A 66 -3.65 -10.43 6.75
C ALA A 66 -3.99 -10.30 5.27
N THR A 67 -5.27 -10.28 4.95
CA THR A 67 -5.72 -10.16 3.57
C THR A 67 -6.84 -9.13 3.47
N ASN A 68 -6.97 -8.47 2.32
CA ASN A 68 -8.02 -7.46 2.17
C ASN A 68 -9.40 -8.12 2.18
N SER A 69 -10.25 -7.63 3.05
CA SER A 69 -11.61 -8.16 3.24
C SER A 69 -12.62 -7.65 2.22
N GLY A 70 -12.23 -6.66 1.43
CA GLY A 70 -13.05 -6.09 0.36
C GLY A 70 -12.19 -5.67 -0.82
N ALA A 71 -12.78 -5.53 -2.00
CA ALA A 71 -12.07 -5.05 -3.16
C ALA A 71 -11.63 -3.60 -2.97
N VAL A 72 -10.47 -3.25 -3.54
CA VAL A 72 -9.96 -1.88 -3.57
C VAL A 72 -10.03 -1.40 -5.01
N GLU A 73 -10.85 -0.39 -5.27
CA GLU A 73 -11.03 0.16 -6.60
C GLU A 73 -10.66 1.63 -6.60
N PHE A 74 -9.76 1.99 -7.50
CA PHE A 74 -9.34 3.38 -7.65
C PHE A 74 -10.29 4.12 -8.59
N PRO A 75 -10.40 5.45 -8.47
CA PRO A 75 -11.17 6.24 -9.41
C PRO A 75 -10.69 6.03 -10.84
N THR A 76 -11.58 6.20 -11.81
CA THR A 76 -11.22 6.18 -13.23
C THR A 76 -10.13 7.22 -13.48
N ALA A 77 -9.03 6.81 -14.08
CA ALA A 77 -7.91 7.71 -14.37
C ALA A 77 -8.35 8.79 -15.35
N THR A 78 -7.87 10.01 -15.13
CA THR A 78 -8.15 11.18 -15.98
C THR A 78 -6.84 11.85 -16.39
N GLY A 79 -6.93 12.83 -17.26
CA GLY A 79 -5.77 13.60 -17.70
C GLY A 79 -4.73 12.75 -18.40
N SER A 80 -3.52 12.71 -17.86
CA SER A 80 -2.43 11.87 -18.40
C SER A 80 -2.46 10.44 -17.89
N GLY A 81 -3.47 10.06 -17.08
CA GLY A 81 -3.55 8.74 -16.47
C GLY A 81 -2.60 8.59 -15.29
N PHE A 82 -2.46 7.35 -14.81
CA PHE A 82 -1.59 7.05 -13.67
C PHE A 82 -0.15 6.71 -14.08
N GLY A 83 0.09 6.54 -15.37
CA GLY A 83 1.37 6.03 -15.89
C GLY A 83 1.46 4.52 -15.74
N THR A 84 2.68 3.99 -15.73
CA THR A 84 2.91 2.55 -15.56
C THR A 84 3.10 2.25 -14.09
N VAL A 85 2.13 1.57 -13.49
CA VAL A 85 2.16 1.17 -12.09
C VAL A 85 2.93 -0.14 -11.99
N THR A 86 3.98 -0.15 -11.18
CA THR A 86 4.86 -1.31 -10.98
C THR A 86 4.75 -1.90 -9.58
N HIS A 87 4.39 -1.08 -8.60
CA HIS A 87 4.35 -1.46 -7.19
C HIS A 87 3.11 -0.88 -6.51
N ILE A 88 2.74 -1.49 -5.40
CA ILE A 88 1.73 -0.96 -4.48
C ILE A 88 2.34 -0.80 -3.09
N GLY A 89 1.79 0.12 -2.32
CA GLY A 89 2.15 0.31 -0.92
C GLY A 89 0.92 0.43 -0.04
N VAL A 90 1.07 0.09 1.23
CA VAL A 90 0.03 0.28 2.24
C VAL A 90 0.53 1.33 3.22
N PHE A 91 -0.25 2.38 3.41
CA PHE A 91 0.07 3.50 4.29
C PHE A 91 -0.95 3.61 5.42
N ASP A 92 -0.56 4.31 6.47
CA ASP A 92 -1.43 4.60 7.62
C ASP A 92 -2.16 5.94 7.51
N ALA A 93 -2.03 6.64 6.38
CA ALA A 93 -2.70 7.92 6.14
C ALA A 93 -3.06 8.08 4.67
N SER A 94 -4.07 8.89 4.40
CA SER A 94 -4.53 9.17 3.02
C SER A 94 -3.54 10.04 2.24
N THR A 95 -2.72 10.81 2.95
CA THR A 95 -1.62 11.61 2.39
C THR A 95 -0.46 11.57 3.34
N SER A 96 0.76 11.67 2.82
CA SER A 96 1.96 11.55 3.67
C SER A 96 1.91 10.25 4.49
N GLY A 97 2.18 10.30 5.79
CA GLY A 97 2.08 9.14 6.67
C GLY A 97 3.24 8.17 6.51
N ASN A 98 3.09 7.00 7.10
CA ASN A 98 4.13 5.97 7.13
C ASN A 98 3.77 4.84 6.19
N LEU A 99 4.74 4.43 5.37
CA LEU A 99 4.63 3.19 4.60
C LEU A 99 4.71 2.02 5.57
N ILE A 100 3.75 1.11 5.49
CA ILE A 100 3.72 -0.10 6.33
C ILE A 100 4.31 -1.27 5.57
N ALA A 101 3.82 -1.50 4.35
CA ALA A 101 4.24 -2.62 3.52
C ALA A 101 4.18 -2.22 2.05
N TYR A 102 4.89 -2.96 1.21
CA TYR A 102 4.91 -2.71 -0.23
C TYR A 102 5.18 -3.99 -0.98
N SER A 103 4.83 -4.01 -2.25
CA SER A 103 5.04 -5.18 -3.12
C SER A 103 5.05 -4.77 -4.58
N ALA A 104 5.85 -5.49 -5.37
CA ALA A 104 5.74 -5.40 -6.81
C ALA A 104 4.45 -6.06 -7.28
N LEU A 105 3.86 -5.53 -8.35
CA LEU A 105 2.78 -6.22 -9.04
C LEU A 105 3.36 -7.43 -9.78
N SER A 106 2.55 -8.46 -9.98
CA SER A 106 2.96 -9.64 -10.77
C SER A 106 3.32 -9.25 -12.21
N ALA A 107 2.69 -8.20 -12.72
CA ALA A 107 3.05 -7.57 -13.98
C ALA A 107 2.74 -6.08 -13.88
N SER A 108 3.60 -5.23 -14.44
CA SER A 108 3.34 -3.80 -14.49
C SER A 108 2.09 -3.50 -15.31
N LYS A 109 1.37 -2.44 -14.94
CA LYS A 109 0.13 -2.06 -15.60
C LYS A 109 0.18 -0.60 -16.02
N ALA A 110 0.02 -0.35 -17.32
CA ALA A 110 -0.14 1.00 -17.82
C ALA A 110 -1.60 1.42 -17.63
N ILE A 111 -1.82 2.48 -16.85
CA ILE A 111 -3.17 2.99 -16.55
C ILE A 111 -3.32 4.32 -17.26
N ALA A 112 -3.96 4.28 -18.41
CA ALA A 112 -4.26 5.47 -19.21
C ALA A 112 -5.57 6.12 -18.75
N ALA A 113 -5.82 7.35 -19.22
CA ALA A 113 -7.10 8.01 -18.96
C ALA A 113 -8.25 7.12 -19.42
N GLY A 114 -9.25 6.96 -18.56
CA GLY A 114 -10.39 6.08 -18.80
C GLY A 114 -10.25 4.68 -18.22
N ASP A 115 -9.05 4.30 -17.79
CA ASP A 115 -8.81 2.98 -17.17
C ASP A 115 -9.11 3.02 -15.68
N VAL A 116 -9.45 1.84 -15.12
CA VAL A 116 -9.69 1.65 -13.69
C VAL A 116 -8.75 0.58 -13.17
N PHE A 117 -8.04 0.87 -12.07
CA PHE A 117 -7.22 -0.12 -11.38
C PHE A 117 -8.00 -0.67 -10.18
N ARG A 118 -8.04 -1.99 -10.07
CA ARG A 118 -8.80 -2.66 -9.01
C ARG A 118 -8.01 -3.83 -8.44
N ILE A 119 -8.04 -3.97 -7.12
CA ILE A 119 -7.50 -5.13 -6.40
C ILE A 119 -8.69 -5.92 -5.87
N PRO A 120 -8.95 -7.13 -6.38
CA PRO A 120 -10.05 -7.96 -5.88
C PRO A 120 -9.88 -8.34 -4.42
N THR A 121 -10.99 -8.71 -3.78
CA THR A 121 -10.97 -9.23 -2.41
C THR A 121 -10.04 -10.45 -2.34
N GLY A 122 -9.16 -10.45 -1.33
CA GLY A 122 -8.25 -11.57 -1.08
C GLY A 122 -6.94 -11.52 -1.87
N ASP A 123 -6.76 -10.56 -2.77
CA ASP A 123 -5.56 -10.49 -3.61
C ASP A 123 -4.41 -9.70 -2.95
N LEU A 124 -4.69 -8.97 -1.90
CA LEU A 124 -3.67 -8.20 -1.16
C LEU A 124 -3.35 -8.91 0.15
N ASP A 125 -2.23 -9.60 0.17
CA ASP A 125 -1.84 -10.45 1.29
C ASP A 125 -0.58 -9.92 1.98
N LEU A 126 -0.65 -9.79 3.32
CA LEU A 126 0.49 -9.44 4.15
C LEU A 126 0.75 -10.60 5.11
N SER A 127 1.93 -11.18 5.02
CA SER A 127 2.33 -12.29 5.87
C SER A 127 3.53 -11.89 6.72
N LEU A 128 3.45 -12.15 8.02
CA LEU A 128 4.63 -12.09 8.88
C LEU A 128 5.43 -13.36 8.66
N ILE A 129 6.33 -13.29 7.71
CA ILE A 129 7.23 -14.40 7.44
C ILE A 129 8.37 -14.36 8.45
N HIS A 130 8.67 -15.50 9.00
CA HIS A 130 9.83 -15.66 9.87
C HIS A 130 11.11 -15.40 9.08
N ILE A 131 11.97 -14.56 9.57
CA ILE A 131 13.27 -14.24 8.99
C ILE A 131 14.40 -14.54 9.98
#